data_64d5fbe9a5b77f6ddf1bbc95a4e2fcef
#
_entry.id   64d5fbe9a5b77f6ddf1bbc95a4e2fcef
#
_cell.length_a   1.000
_cell.length_b   1.000
_cell.length_c   1.000
_cell.angle_alpha   90.00
_cell.angle_beta   90.00
_cell.angle_gamma   90.00
#
_symmetry.space_group_name_H-M   'P 1'
#
loop_
_entity.id
_entity.type
_entity.pdbx_description
1 polymer ?
#
loop_
_entity_poly.entity_id
_entity_poly.type
_entity_poly.pdbx_seq_one_letter_code
_entity_poly.pdbx_strand_id
1 'polypeptide(L)'
;MGVFCHFPLGMSSIITPNIYFTLANTRAAGQSKHMVRSLSLVSRLRWRRRFRSLGALLLLVVFGFAAWVWFPSPSVTVPLVHVIDGDSLTVRQDGTPLTIRLTGIDAAEYRQDCEREGARWSCGHDARTALEKLAGRGPPHCEVAAKDRYNRTLAACRTAPYPDGVDLGAEMVRQGWAVATSDAYMVEEAEAQARRRGIWQGDFMRPENWRATHERPATALTPPDL
;
A
#
# COMPACT_ATOMS: atom_id res chain seq x y z
N MET A 1 14.08 47.69 -1.41
CA MET A 1 14.03 48.21 -2.77
C MET A 1 12.83 47.59 -3.46
N GLY A 2 11.77 48.38 -3.51
CA GLY A 2 10.52 48.03 -4.15
C GLY A 2 10.47 48.52 -5.57
N VAL A 3 9.66 47.91 -6.41
CA VAL A 3 9.09 48.59 -7.56
C VAL A 3 7.64 48.14 -7.69
N PHE A 4 6.75 49.08 -7.44
CA PHE A 4 5.35 49.12 -7.82
C PHE A 4 5.24 49.48 -9.31
N CYS A 5 4.28 48.90 -10.04
CA CYS A 5 3.72 49.54 -11.21
C CYS A 5 2.20 49.32 -11.29
N HIS A 6 1.57 50.40 -11.27
CA HIS A 6 0.25 50.96 -11.32
C HIS A 6 -0.56 50.63 -12.58
N PHE A 7 -1.87 50.65 -12.38
CA PHE A 7 -3.03 50.81 -13.26
C PHE A 7 -2.89 51.92 -14.36
N PRO A 8 -3.77 51.93 -15.38
CA PRO A 8 -4.96 52.78 -15.24
C PRO A 8 -6.31 52.29 -15.78
N LEU A 9 -7.35 52.84 -15.15
CA LEU A 9 -8.73 52.95 -15.53
C LEU A 9 -8.91 53.79 -16.79
N GLY A 10 -9.92 53.45 -17.61
CA GLY A 10 -10.44 54.28 -18.70
C GLY A 10 -11.93 54.11 -18.83
N MET A 11 -12.63 55.11 -18.43
CA MET A 11 -14.10 55.34 -18.44
C MET A 11 -14.48 56.17 -19.64
N SER A 12 -15.61 55.86 -20.31
CA SER A 12 -16.52 56.78 -21.04
C SER A 12 -17.64 55.96 -21.66
N SER A 13 -18.84 56.00 -21.22
CA SER A 13 -19.92 57.00 -21.29
C SER A 13 -20.62 57.13 -22.67
N ILE A 14 -21.94 56.93 -22.65
CA ILE A 14 -23.05 57.57 -23.31
C ILE A 14 -23.35 57.15 -24.74
N ILE A 15 -24.58 56.64 -25.00
CA ILE A 15 -25.72 57.33 -25.62
C ILE A 15 -26.90 56.39 -25.80
N THR A 16 -28.04 56.70 -25.20
CA THR A 16 -29.37 56.22 -25.60
C THR A 16 -29.88 57.00 -26.82
N PRO A 17 -30.78 56.41 -27.62
CA PRO A 17 -32.10 57.07 -27.69
C PRO A 17 -33.30 56.11 -27.63
N ASN A 18 -34.30 56.65 -26.98
CA ASN A 18 -35.67 56.29 -26.88
C ASN A 18 -36.36 56.32 -28.27
N ILE A 19 -37.08 55.29 -28.67
CA ILE A 19 -38.11 55.36 -29.69
C ILE A 19 -39.33 54.58 -29.24
N TYR A 20 -40.36 55.31 -28.91
CA TYR A 20 -41.72 54.81 -28.75
C TYR A 20 -42.23 54.26 -30.08
N PHE A 21 -42.83 53.09 -30.09
CA PHE A 21 -43.86 52.78 -31.09
C PHE A 21 -44.97 51.89 -30.52
N THR A 22 -46.12 52.27 -30.81
CA THR A 22 -47.47 52.07 -30.42
C THR A 22 -48.00 50.63 -30.71
N LEU A 23 -48.88 50.19 -29.84
CA LEU A 23 -49.85 49.11 -29.89
C LEU A 23 -50.29 48.62 -31.30
N ALA A 24 -50.22 47.30 -31.44
CA ALA A 24 -51.19 46.56 -32.25
C ALA A 24 -51.54 45.22 -31.54
N ASN A 25 -52.74 45.25 -30.98
CA ASN A 25 -53.44 44.12 -30.43
C ASN A 25 -54.00 43.25 -31.55
N THR A 26 -53.52 42.05 -31.73
CA THR A 26 -54.23 41.00 -32.44
C THR A 26 -54.15 39.66 -31.74
N ARG A 27 -55.28 39.16 -31.37
CA ARG A 27 -55.61 37.87 -30.84
C ARG A 27 -55.02 36.74 -31.69
N ALA A 28 -54.22 35.88 -31.05
CA ALA A 28 -54.04 34.52 -31.50
C ALA A 28 -53.99 33.60 -30.25
N ALA A 29 -55.16 33.38 -29.71
CA ALA A 29 -55.40 32.28 -28.80
C ALA A 29 -55.43 30.99 -29.64
N GLY A 30 -54.56 30.04 -29.39
CA GLY A 30 -54.82 28.69 -29.84
C GLY A 30 -53.68 27.77 -30.26
N GLN A 31 -52.40 27.97 -29.84
CA GLN A 31 -51.38 26.97 -30.24
C GLN A 31 -50.33 26.64 -29.18
N SER A 32 -50.63 26.82 -27.89
CA SER A 32 -49.64 26.59 -26.84
C SER A 32 -49.71 25.25 -26.08
N LYS A 33 -50.66 24.35 -26.41
CA LYS A 33 -50.85 23.13 -25.62
C LYS A 33 -50.15 21.86 -26.14
N HIS A 34 -49.67 21.84 -27.39
CA HIS A 34 -49.01 20.63 -27.93
C HIS A 34 -47.49 20.59 -27.78
N MET A 35 -46.81 21.71 -27.56
CA MET A 35 -45.35 21.75 -27.51
C MET A 35 -44.80 21.36 -26.10
N VAL A 36 -45.60 21.50 -25.04
CA VAL A 36 -45.16 21.17 -23.67
C VAL A 36 -45.19 19.68 -23.39
N ARG A 37 -45.99 18.89 -24.14
CA ARG A 37 -46.05 17.42 -23.95
C ARG A 37 -44.90 16.66 -24.60
N SER A 38 -44.28 17.14 -25.64
CA SER A 38 -43.18 16.46 -26.33
C SER A 38 -41.85 16.57 -25.55
N LEU A 39 -41.60 17.68 -24.85
CA LEU A 39 -40.41 17.88 -24.03
C LEU A 39 -40.36 16.94 -22.81
N SER A 40 -41.52 16.58 -22.25
CA SER A 40 -41.61 15.67 -21.12
C SER A 40 -41.26 14.20 -21.43
N LEU A 41 -41.59 13.76 -22.65
CA LEU A 41 -41.28 12.39 -23.10
C LEU A 41 -39.78 12.17 -23.37
N VAL A 42 -39.13 13.14 -24.02
CA VAL A 42 -37.70 13.10 -24.33
C VAL A 42 -36.85 13.17 -23.04
N SER A 43 -37.28 13.98 -22.07
CA SER A 43 -36.61 14.06 -20.76
C SER A 43 -36.73 12.76 -19.98
N ARG A 44 -37.92 12.12 -19.97
CA ARG A 44 -38.13 10.81 -19.33
C ARG A 44 -37.32 9.68 -19.96
N LEU A 45 -37.16 9.68 -21.28
CA LEU A 45 -36.33 8.68 -21.98
C LEU A 45 -34.85 8.88 -21.72
N ARG A 46 -34.35 10.12 -21.64
CA ARG A 46 -32.97 10.44 -21.28
C ARG A 46 -32.69 10.06 -19.82
N TRP A 47 -33.62 10.29 -18.92
CA TRP A 47 -33.52 9.92 -17.52
C TRP A 47 -33.47 8.41 -17.34
N ARG A 48 -34.36 7.65 -18.03
CA ARG A 48 -34.33 6.17 -18.01
C ARG A 48 -33.03 5.59 -18.58
N ARG A 49 -32.44 6.20 -19.60
CA ARG A 49 -31.10 5.78 -20.11
C ARG A 49 -30.00 6.06 -19.12
N ARG A 50 -30.01 7.20 -18.44
CA ARG A 50 -29.02 7.55 -17.40
C ARG A 50 -29.12 6.61 -16.19
N PHE A 51 -30.31 6.26 -15.75
CA PHE A 51 -30.49 5.29 -14.66
C PHE A 51 -30.08 3.87 -15.05
N ARG A 52 -30.32 3.47 -16.30
CA ARG A 52 -29.82 2.18 -16.79
C ARG A 52 -28.31 2.11 -16.88
N SER A 53 -27.63 3.17 -17.33
CA SER A 53 -26.18 3.24 -17.35
C SER A 53 -25.56 3.33 -15.94
N LEU A 54 -26.18 4.07 -15.03
CA LEU A 54 -25.76 4.11 -13.62
C LEU A 54 -25.94 2.74 -12.93
N GLY A 55 -27.06 2.05 -13.19
CA GLY A 55 -27.30 0.70 -12.69
C GLY A 55 -26.30 -0.31 -13.24
N ALA A 56 -25.97 -0.25 -14.53
CA ALA A 56 -24.95 -1.08 -15.14
C ALA A 56 -23.54 -0.81 -14.56
N LEU A 57 -23.20 0.45 -14.35
CA LEU A 57 -21.93 0.84 -13.72
C LEU A 57 -21.85 0.32 -12.28
N LEU A 58 -22.92 0.46 -11.50
CA LEU A 58 -23.00 -0.04 -10.13
C LEU A 58 -22.82 -1.57 -10.09
N LEU A 59 -23.49 -2.30 -11.00
CA LEU A 59 -23.32 -3.74 -11.14
C LEU A 59 -21.87 -4.12 -11.47
N LEU A 60 -21.22 -3.42 -12.40
CA LEU A 60 -19.82 -3.66 -12.73
C LEU A 60 -18.89 -3.42 -11.53
N VAL A 61 -19.13 -2.37 -10.75
CA VAL A 61 -18.38 -2.10 -9.53
C VAL A 61 -18.61 -3.20 -8.49
N VAL A 62 -19.85 -3.62 -8.29
CA VAL A 62 -20.18 -4.70 -7.35
C VAL A 62 -19.58 -6.03 -7.80
N PHE A 63 -19.68 -6.38 -9.08
CA PHE A 63 -19.06 -7.60 -9.61
C PHE A 63 -17.53 -7.53 -9.57
N GLY A 64 -16.93 -6.39 -9.89
CA GLY A 64 -15.49 -6.17 -9.78
C GLY A 64 -14.98 -6.30 -8.34
N PHE A 65 -15.72 -5.72 -7.39
CA PHE A 65 -15.43 -5.84 -5.97
C PHE A 65 -15.62 -7.27 -5.46
N ALA A 66 -16.72 -7.94 -5.85
CA ALA A 66 -16.94 -9.33 -5.52
C ALA A 66 -15.84 -10.24 -6.11
N ALA A 67 -15.45 -10.03 -7.35
CA ALA A 67 -14.35 -10.77 -7.95
C ALA A 67 -13.04 -10.55 -7.20
N TRP A 68 -12.72 -9.29 -6.84
CA TRP A 68 -11.52 -8.97 -6.06
C TRP A 68 -11.49 -9.65 -4.69
N VAL A 69 -12.66 -9.74 -4.02
CA VAL A 69 -12.79 -10.43 -2.72
C VAL A 69 -12.74 -11.97 -2.86
N TRP A 70 -13.26 -12.53 -3.96
CA TRP A 70 -13.41 -13.97 -4.15
C TRP A 70 -12.26 -14.64 -4.90
N PHE A 71 -11.38 -13.85 -5.55
CA PHE A 71 -10.16 -14.36 -6.19
C PHE A 71 -8.93 -13.88 -5.40
N PRO A 72 -8.57 -14.54 -4.29
CA PRO A 72 -7.35 -14.23 -3.56
C PRO A 72 -6.13 -14.44 -4.48
N SER A 73 -5.08 -13.66 -4.23
CA SER A 73 -3.81 -13.81 -4.92
C SER A 73 -3.31 -15.26 -4.78
N PRO A 74 -2.76 -15.86 -5.83
CA PRO A 74 -2.23 -17.22 -5.75
C PRO A 74 -1.11 -17.29 -4.73
N SER A 75 -1.30 -18.00 -3.65
CA SER A 75 -0.27 -18.31 -2.67
C SER A 75 0.35 -19.65 -3.00
N VAL A 76 1.67 -19.73 -2.90
CA VAL A 76 2.42 -20.98 -3.12
C VAL A 76 2.81 -21.56 -1.76
N THR A 77 2.44 -22.81 -1.55
CA THR A 77 2.90 -23.59 -0.38
C THR A 77 4.29 -24.11 -0.68
N VAL A 78 5.26 -23.74 0.16
CA VAL A 78 6.66 -24.10 -0.07
C VAL A 78 7.29 -24.71 1.20
N PRO A 79 7.93 -25.88 1.12
CA PRO A 79 8.60 -26.46 2.27
C PRO A 79 9.73 -25.54 2.78
N LEU A 80 9.72 -25.27 4.07
CA LEU A 80 10.80 -24.54 4.74
C LEU A 80 12.07 -25.39 4.75
N VAL A 81 13.21 -24.81 4.36
CA VAL A 81 14.53 -25.44 4.47
C VAL A 81 15.24 -24.97 5.73
N HIS A 82 15.44 -23.65 5.88
CA HIS A 82 16.01 -23.03 7.08
C HIS A 82 15.66 -21.53 7.12
N VAL A 83 15.78 -20.94 8.28
CA VAL A 83 15.67 -19.49 8.49
C VAL A 83 17.09 -18.89 8.51
N ILE A 84 17.29 -17.79 7.80
CA ILE A 84 18.58 -17.10 7.69
C ILE A 84 18.74 -16.10 8.84
N ASP A 85 17.74 -15.21 9.00
CA ASP A 85 17.64 -14.17 10.01
C ASP A 85 16.18 -13.91 10.38
N GLY A 86 15.88 -12.79 11.03
CA GLY A 86 14.51 -12.48 11.51
C GLY A 86 13.51 -12.09 10.41
N ASP A 87 13.93 -11.93 9.16
CA ASP A 87 13.04 -11.58 8.05
C ASP A 87 13.33 -12.34 6.74
N SER A 88 14.29 -13.28 6.78
CA SER A 88 14.73 -14.01 5.58
C SER A 88 14.77 -15.51 5.85
N LEU A 89 14.22 -16.28 4.93
CA LEU A 89 14.15 -17.73 5.03
C LEU A 89 14.41 -18.39 3.66
N THR A 90 14.90 -19.61 3.68
CA THR A 90 15.07 -20.44 2.50
C THR A 90 13.97 -21.49 2.45
N VAL A 91 13.29 -21.57 1.33
CA VAL A 91 12.25 -22.56 1.03
C VAL A 91 12.68 -23.41 -0.16
N ARG A 92 11.97 -24.48 -0.42
CA ARG A 92 12.19 -25.31 -1.62
C ARG A 92 11.02 -25.15 -2.57
N GLN A 93 11.28 -24.62 -3.75
CA GLN A 93 10.30 -24.52 -4.83
C GLN A 93 10.78 -25.37 -6.01
N ASP A 94 9.92 -26.31 -6.45
CA ASP A 94 10.24 -27.23 -7.59
C ASP A 94 11.61 -27.91 -7.45
N GLY A 95 11.96 -28.33 -6.23
CA GLY A 95 13.23 -28.95 -5.92
C GLY A 95 14.41 -27.99 -5.72
N THR A 96 14.27 -26.71 -6.08
CA THR A 96 15.33 -25.70 -6.02
C THR A 96 15.19 -24.85 -4.76
N PRO A 97 16.29 -24.56 -4.04
CA PRO A 97 16.27 -23.64 -2.91
C PRO A 97 16.00 -22.21 -3.39
N LEU A 98 15.07 -21.52 -2.74
CA LEU A 98 14.69 -20.15 -3.00
C LEU A 98 14.79 -19.33 -1.73
N THR A 99 15.52 -18.22 -1.76
CA THR A 99 15.57 -17.27 -0.63
C THR A 99 14.40 -16.30 -0.74
N ILE A 100 13.62 -16.26 0.33
CA ILE A 100 12.50 -15.32 0.51
C ILE A 100 12.90 -14.32 1.58
N ARG A 101 12.65 -13.03 1.30
CA ARG A 101 12.66 -11.95 2.27
C ARG A 101 11.23 -11.50 2.50
N LEU A 102 10.82 -11.46 3.76
CA LEU A 102 9.49 -10.99 4.15
C LEU A 102 9.33 -9.51 3.82
N THR A 103 8.21 -9.17 3.16
CA THR A 103 7.92 -7.79 2.76
C THR A 103 7.42 -6.96 3.94
N GLY A 104 7.70 -5.65 3.89
CA GLY A 104 7.14 -4.67 4.82
C GLY A 104 7.78 -4.65 6.22
N ILE A 105 8.80 -5.47 6.46
CA ILE A 105 9.53 -5.53 7.72
C ILE A 105 11.05 -5.47 7.52
N ASP A 106 11.77 -5.13 8.59
CA ASP A 106 13.24 -5.19 8.66
C ASP A 106 13.65 -5.68 10.06
N ALA A 107 14.15 -6.89 10.15
CA ALA A 107 14.50 -7.51 11.43
C ALA A 107 15.94 -7.22 11.83
N ALA A 108 16.23 -7.36 13.12
CA ALA A 108 17.60 -7.32 13.61
C ALA A 108 18.43 -8.38 12.88
N GLU A 109 19.59 -7.96 12.36
CA GLU A 109 20.52 -8.84 11.63
C GLU A 109 21.04 -9.97 12.53
N TYR A 110 21.27 -11.15 12.00
CA TYR A 110 21.64 -12.34 12.80
C TYR A 110 22.78 -12.10 13.80
N ARG A 111 23.76 -11.25 13.43
CA ARG A 111 24.91 -10.91 14.27
C ARG A 111 24.74 -9.59 15.02
N GLN A 112 23.57 -9.03 15.01
CA GLN A 112 23.29 -7.78 15.69
C GLN A 112 23.08 -8.01 17.18
N ASP A 113 23.81 -7.26 17.99
CA ASP A 113 23.56 -7.14 19.41
C ASP A 113 22.72 -5.91 19.70
N CYS A 114 21.93 -6.01 20.76
CA CYS A 114 21.15 -4.94 21.36
C CYS A 114 21.63 -4.74 22.83
N GLU A 115 21.15 -3.69 23.48
CA GLU A 115 21.44 -3.43 24.88
C GLU A 115 20.14 -3.41 25.68
N ARG A 116 20.12 -4.11 26.81
CA ARG A 116 19.00 -4.11 27.73
C ARG A 116 19.56 -4.02 29.18
N GLU A 117 19.12 -2.97 29.91
CA GLU A 117 19.56 -2.74 31.28
C GLU A 117 21.11 -2.69 31.44
N GLY A 118 21.78 -2.08 30.42
CA GLY A 118 23.25 -1.98 30.39
C GLY A 118 23.99 -3.27 30.00
N ALA A 119 23.27 -4.35 29.70
CA ALA A 119 23.85 -5.61 29.25
C ALA A 119 23.60 -5.86 27.75
N ARG A 120 24.64 -6.30 27.06
CA ARG A 120 24.51 -6.75 25.63
C ARG A 120 23.80 -8.09 25.57
N TRP A 121 22.97 -8.27 24.54
CA TRP A 121 22.32 -9.53 24.24
C TRP A 121 22.14 -9.66 22.71
N SER A 122 22.19 -10.88 22.21
CA SER A 122 22.14 -11.19 20.79
C SER A 122 20.72 -11.16 20.24
N CYS A 123 20.17 -9.94 20.08
CA CYS A 123 18.79 -9.74 19.63
C CYS A 123 18.55 -10.28 18.22
N GLY A 124 19.54 -10.24 17.34
CA GLY A 124 19.44 -10.82 16.00
C GLY A 124 19.31 -12.34 16.02
N HIS A 125 20.01 -13.03 16.92
CA HIS A 125 19.82 -14.47 17.12
C HIS A 125 18.41 -14.80 17.63
N ASP A 126 17.90 -14.00 18.57
CA ASP A 126 16.57 -14.19 19.11
C ASP A 126 15.48 -13.90 18.06
N ALA A 127 15.67 -12.88 17.21
CA ALA A 127 14.80 -12.59 16.07
C ALA A 127 14.73 -13.77 15.09
N ARG A 128 15.88 -14.35 14.72
CA ARG A 128 15.92 -15.56 13.90
C ARG A 128 15.18 -16.72 14.57
N THR A 129 15.44 -16.98 15.84
CA THR A 129 14.79 -18.06 16.60
C THR A 129 13.27 -17.88 16.68
N ALA A 130 12.80 -16.61 16.78
CA ALA A 130 11.38 -16.29 16.76
C ALA A 130 10.75 -16.66 15.41
N LEU A 131 11.40 -16.30 14.29
CA LEU A 131 10.93 -16.68 12.97
C LEU A 131 10.98 -18.19 12.73
N GLU A 132 12.01 -18.89 13.21
CA GLU A 132 12.09 -20.36 13.15
C GLU A 132 10.91 -21.03 13.86
N LYS A 133 10.56 -20.57 15.05
CA LYS A 133 9.42 -21.10 15.81
C LYS A 133 8.08 -20.80 15.11
N LEU A 134 7.97 -19.64 14.49
CA LEU A 134 6.76 -19.21 13.82
C LEU A 134 6.56 -19.95 12.49
N ALA A 135 7.57 -19.98 11.64
CA ALA A 135 7.56 -20.64 10.34
C ALA A 135 7.59 -22.17 10.42
N GLY A 136 8.13 -22.73 11.51
CA GLY A 136 8.20 -24.18 11.75
C GLY A 136 6.88 -24.84 12.14
N ARG A 137 5.77 -24.08 12.25
CA ARG A 137 4.43 -24.61 12.54
C ARG A 137 3.80 -25.36 11.36
N GLY A 138 4.40 -25.28 10.19
CA GLY A 138 3.97 -25.92 8.94
C GLY A 138 4.67 -25.29 7.74
N PRO A 139 4.48 -25.82 6.53
CA PRO A 139 5.02 -25.21 5.34
C PRO A 139 4.39 -23.82 5.13
N PRO A 140 5.20 -22.75 5.01
CA PRO A 140 4.65 -21.41 4.80
C PRO A 140 3.95 -21.28 3.45
N HIS A 141 2.88 -20.47 3.44
CA HIS A 141 2.14 -20.07 2.27
C HIS A 141 2.54 -18.64 1.91
N CYS A 142 3.26 -18.48 0.80
CA CYS A 142 3.86 -17.22 0.41
C CYS A 142 3.23 -16.65 -0.85
N GLU A 143 2.89 -15.37 -0.82
CA GLU A 143 2.48 -14.57 -1.95
C GLU A 143 3.66 -13.73 -2.42
N VAL A 144 4.17 -14.04 -3.62
CA VAL A 144 5.33 -13.37 -4.19
C VAL A 144 4.92 -11.99 -4.72
N ALA A 145 5.60 -10.95 -4.25
CA ALA A 145 5.37 -9.58 -4.67
C ALA A 145 6.36 -9.13 -5.76
N ALA A 146 7.65 -9.37 -5.58
CA ALA A 146 8.71 -8.89 -6.45
C ALA A 146 10.03 -9.66 -6.24
N LYS A 147 11.07 -9.24 -6.94
CA LYS A 147 12.47 -9.56 -6.61
C LYS A 147 13.24 -8.30 -6.28
N ASP A 148 14.12 -8.37 -5.31
CA ASP A 148 15.00 -7.26 -4.97
C ASP A 148 16.25 -7.22 -5.87
N ARG A 149 17.09 -6.18 -5.68
CA ARG A 149 18.35 -6.00 -6.42
C ARG A 149 19.38 -7.10 -6.20
N TYR A 150 19.21 -7.91 -5.15
CA TYR A 150 20.07 -9.05 -4.82
C TYR A 150 19.47 -10.38 -5.28
N ASN A 151 18.43 -10.34 -6.12
CA ASN A 151 17.69 -11.50 -6.63
C ASN A 151 16.96 -12.32 -5.56
N ARG A 152 16.75 -11.78 -4.33
CA ARG A 152 15.91 -12.42 -3.32
C ARG A 152 14.45 -12.20 -3.69
N THR A 153 13.61 -13.20 -3.46
CA THR A 153 12.17 -13.09 -3.67
C THR A 153 11.53 -12.37 -2.48
N LEU A 154 10.90 -11.24 -2.77
CA LEU A 154 10.10 -10.50 -1.79
C LEU A 154 8.70 -11.11 -1.72
N ALA A 155 8.26 -11.55 -0.55
CA ALA A 155 6.96 -12.18 -0.38
C ALA A 155 6.34 -11.89 0.99
N ALA A 156 5.01 -11.87 1.03
CA ALA A 156 4.23 -11.98 2.26
C ALA A 156 3.96 -13.47 2.52
N CYS A 157 4.30 -13.97 3.71
CA CYS A 157 4.16 -15.37 4.05
C CYS A 157 3.27 -15.57 5.29
N ARG A 158 2.47 -16.64 5.28
CA ARG A 158 1.57 -17.03 6.37
C ARG A 158 1.79 -18.47 6.78
N THR A 159 1.36 -18.84 8.00
CA THR A 159 1.45 -20.23 8.50
C THR A 159 0.38 -21.16 7.91
N ALA A 160 -0.67 -20.62 7.28
CA ALA A 160 -1.72 -21.33 6.58
C ALA A 160 -2.27 -20.47 5.43
N PRO A 161 -3.03 -21.03 4.45
CA PRO A 161 -3.65 -20.24 3.38
C PRO A 161 -4.56 -19.13 3.92
N TYR A 162 -4.65 -18.01 3.20
CA TYR A 162 -5.62 -16.97 3.50
C TYR A 162 -7.06 -17.51 3.42
N PRO A 163 -8.00 -17.12 4.31
CA PRO A 163 -7.85 -16.09 5.35
C PRO A 163 -7.23 -16.61 6.66
N ASP A 164 -6.98 -17.89 6.76
CA ASP A 164 -6.46 -18.52 7.96
C ASP A 164 -4.94 -18.32 8.12
N GLY A 165 -4.42 -18.79 9.25
CA GLY A 165 -3.01 -18.69 9.58
C GLY A 165 -2.56 -17.30 10.02
N VAL A 166 -1.35 -17.25 10.53
CA VAL A 166 -0.71 -16.04 11.06
C VAL A 166 0.21 -15.47 9.99
N ASP A 167 0.13 -14.17 9.75
CA ASP A 167 1.08 -13.45 8.91
C ASP A 167 2.43 -13.38 9.62
N LEU A 168 3.49 -13.91 8.99
CA LEU A 168 4.82 -14.00 9.59
C LEU A 168 5.40 -12.62 9.83
N GLY A 169 5.24 -11.69 8.87
CA GLY A 169 5.71 -10.31 9.00
C GLY A 169 5.02 -9.57 10.14
N ALA A 170 3.69 -9.59 10.15
CA ALA A 170 2.88 -8.97 11.20
C ALA A 170 3.26 -9.49 12.60
N GLU A 171 3.43 -10.81 12.73
CA GLU A 171 3.73 -11.41 14.03
C GLU A 171 5.17 -11.11 14.48
N MET A 172 6.15 -11.08 13.57
CA MET A 172 7.52 -10.67 13.88
C MET A 172 7.58 -9.23 14.38
N VAL A 173 6.82 -8.32 13.76
CA VAL A 173 6.72 -6.92 14.21
C VAL A 173 5.98 -6.84 15.56
N ARG A 174 4.84 -7.54 15.71
CA ARG A 174 4.05 -7.54 16.96
C ARG A 174 4.83 -8.08 18.16
N GLN A 175 5.69 -9.09 17.94
CA GLN A 175 6.59 -9.61 18.96
C GLN A 175 7.82 -8.71 19.19
N GLY A 176 8.02 -7.67 18.36
CA GLY A 176 9.10 -6.71 18.45
C GLY A 176 10.45 -7.24 17.95
N TRP A 177 10.48 -8.23 17.06
CA TRP A 177 11.71 -8.76 16.48
C TRP A 177 12.12 -8.09 15.17
N ALA A 178 11.19 -7.33 14.59
CA ALA A 178 11.40 -6.54 13.38
C ALA A 178 10.75 -5.16 13.52
N VAL A 179 11.25 -4.19 12.76
CA VAL A 179 10.63 -2.88 12.57
C VAL A 179 9.77 -2.89 11.32
N ALA A 180 8.67 -2.12 11.32
CA ALA A 180 7.86 -1.93 10.14
C ALA A 180 8.58 -1.02 9.13
N THR A 181 8.59 -1.41 7.86
CA THR A 181 9.11 -0.60 6.75
C THR A 181 8.01 -0.13 5.80
N SER A 182 6.76 -0.47 6.10
CA SER A 182 5.57 -0.04 5.37
C SER A 182 4.41 0.20 6.33
N ASP A 183 3.39 0.92 5.88
CA ASP A 183 2.20 1.24 6.65
C ASP A 183 1.40 -0.02 7.07
N ALA A 184 1.63 -1.14 6.39
CA ALA A 184 0.92 -2.40 6.63
C ALA A 184 1.07 -2.92 8.06
N TYR A 185 2.19 -2.65 8.74
CA TYR A 185 2.51 -3.19 10.06
C TYR A 185 2.75 -2.14 11.15
N MET A 186 2.36 -0.89 10.92
CA MET A 186 2.55 0.20 11.89
C MET A 186 1.77 -0.02 13.19
N VAL A 187 0.63 -0.68 13.14
CA VAL A 187 -0.18 -0.99 14.32
C VAL A 187 0.52 -2.03 15.20
N GLU A 188 1.08 -3.06 14.58
CA GLU A 188 1.87 -4.10 15.24
C GLU A 188 3.13 -3.53 15.87
N GLU A 189 3.81 -2.62 15.17
CA GLU A 189 4.99 -1.94 15.72
C GLU A 189 4.64 -1.07 16.93
N ALA A 190 3.57 -0.27 16.82
CA ALA A 190 3.11 0.55 17.94
C ALA A 190 2.74 -0.30 19.18
N GLU A 191 2.11 -1.47 18.95
CA GLU A 191 1.83 -2.42 20.03
C GLU A 191 3.11 -2.98 20.66
N ALA A 192 4.10 -3.36 19.84
CA ALA A 192 5.39 -3.89 20.33
C ALA A 192 6.15 -2.84 21.15
N GLN A 193 6.18 -1.60 20.67
CA GLN A 193 6.79 -0.46 21.37
C GLN A 193 6.11 -0.19 22.73
N ALA A 194 4.78 -0.07 22.72
CA ALA A 194 4.01 0.22 23.94
C ALA A 194 4.19 -0.87 25.01
N ARG A 195 4.35 -2.12 24.58
CA ARG A 195 4.53 -3.28 25.48
C ARG A 195 6.00 -3.64 25.72
N ARG A 196 6.94 -2.88 25.16
CA ARG A 196 8.39 -3.12 25.27
C ARG A 196 8.76 -4.56 24.90
N ARG A 197 8.28 -5.06 23.77
CA ARG A 197 8.57 -6.43 23.31
C ARG A 197 9.82 -6.49 22.45
N GLY A 198 10.49 -7.64 22.46
CA GLY A 198 11.64 -7.91 21.59
C GLY A 198 12.72 -6.84 21.71
N ILE A 199 13.15 -6.25 20.59
CA ILE A 199 14.17 -5.20 20.55
C ILE A 199 13.76 -3.90 21.26
N TRP A 200 12.45 -3.67 21.46
CA TRP A 200 11.92 -2.50 22.16
C TRP A 200 12.07 -2.55 23.69
N GLN A 201 12.68 -3.63 24.22
CA GLN A 201 12.99 -3.75 25.66
C GLN A 201 14.16 -2.85 26.10
N GLY A 202 14.97 -2.38 25.15
CA GLY A 202 16.14 -1.59 25.43
C GLY A 202 16.60 -0.79 24.22
N ASP A 203 17.90 -0.51 24.14
CA ASP A 203 18.48 0.26 23.05
C ASP A 203 18.95 -0.66 21.93
N PHE A 204 18.65 -0.29 20.70
CA PHE A 204 19.11 -1.00 19.52
C PHE A 204 19.38 -0.06 18.36
N MET A 205 20.33 -0.41 17.54
CA MET A 205 20.52 0.25 16.24
C MET A 205 19.48 -0.29 15.26
N ARG A 206 18.82 0.58 14.48
CA ARG A 206 17.91 0.10 13.43
C ARG A 206 18.68 -0.79 12.44
N PRO A 207 18.08 -1.89 11.95
CA PRO A 207 18.78 -2.88 11.14
C PRO A 207 19.45 -2.28 9.90
N GLU A 208 18.79 -1.33 9.21
CA GLU A 208 19.37 -0.61 8.08
C GLU A 208 20.65 0.15 8.42
N ASN A 209 20.67 0.82 9.60
CA ASN A 209 21.83 1.55 10.07
C ASN A 209 22.96 0.60 10.51
N TRP A 210 22.57 -0.54 11.09
CA TRP A 210 23.53 -1.57 11.46
C TRP A 210 24.25 -2.13 10.23
N ARG A 211 23.51 -2.45 9.16
CA ARG A 211 24.09 -2.87 7.87
C ARG A 211 25.05 -1.83 7.32
N ALA A 212 24.64 -0.57 7.28
CA ALA A 212 25.46 0.52 6.75
C ALA A 212 26.81 0.65 7.49
N THR A 213 26.88 0.29 8.77
CA THR A 213 28.10 0.36 9.58
C THR A 213 28.92 -0.92 9.58
N HIS A 214 28.31 -2.08 9.20
CA HIS A 214 28.95 -3.41 9.25
C HIS A 214 29.12 -4.07 7.89
N GLU A 215 28.55 -3.52 6.81
CA GLU A 215 28.84 -3.97 5.44
C GLU A 215 30.30 -3.68 5.10
N ARG A 216 31.05 -4.73 4.73
CA ARG A 216 32.37 -4.52 4.13
C ARG A 216 32.19 -3.75 2.84
N PRO A 217 32.97 -2.67 2.61
CA PRO A 217 32.98 -2.01 1.31
C PRO A 217 33.34 -3.03 0.23
N ALA A 218 32.56 -3.04 -0.84
CA ALA A 218 32.73 -3.97 -1.97
C ALA A 218 34.13 -3.93 -2.63
N THR A 219 34.95 -2.95 -2.29
CA THR A 219 36.32 -2.73 -2.77
C THR A 219 37.35 -3.71 -2.18
N ALA A 220 36.99 -4.57 -1.21
CA ALA A 220 37.95 -5.51 -0.59
C ALA A 220 38.08 -6.86 -1.29
N LEU A 221 37.49 -7.03 -2.48
CA LEU A 221 37.56 -8.26 -3.28
C LEU A 221 38.38 -8.07 -4.58
N THR A 222 39.37 -7.20 -4.58
CA THR A 222 40.41 -7.28 -5.64
C THR A 222 41.36 -8.38 -5.21
N PRO A 223 41.46 -9.51 -5.93
CA PRO A 223 42.50 -10.49 -5.67
C PRO A 223 43.85 -9.82 -5.86
N PRO A 224 44.87 -10.13 -5.07
CA PRO A 224 46.23 -9.69 -5.38
C PRO A 224 46.62 -10.27 -6.76
N ASP A 225 47.10 -9.40 -7.59
CA ASP A 225 47.59 -9.72 -8.94
C ASP A 225 48.48 -10.99 -8.93
N LEU A 226 48.07 -11.99 -9.73
CA LEU A 226 48.92 -13.10 -10.13
C LEU A 226 49.73 -12.67 -11.35
#